data_923a909f72282f37417bf054d6cbaa53
#
_entry.id   923a909f72282f37417bf054d6cbaa53
#
_cell.length_a   1.000
_cell.length_b   1.000
_cell.length_c   1.000
_cell.angle_alpha   90.00
_cell.angle_beta   90.00
_cell.angle_gamma   90.00
#
_symmetry.space_group_name_H-M   'P 1'
#
loop_
_entity.id
_entity.type
_entity.pdbx_description
1 polymer ?
#
loop_
_entity_poly.entity_id
_entity_poly.type
_entity_poly.pdbx_seq_one_letter_code
_entity_poly.pdbx_strand_id
1 'polypeptide(L)'
;MEWENSCSDPSSVFRKSQLTSDGPVDFRWSQAAQIITEYRPEEAPSKIMDFCVFYRPDRGSNVEQAIDDLCRVRPVQSINHTDLGDLCTRPIALSIETKRPRVEGDNAELQMGTWHSAQWRSLRQNRRGCLRSIEFLPGIIVQGHNWQFVASVVDGSGKSLLLMGERIGGTDSPMGIYSLLLALRRLRRWIMDEYLPMFLSDVLDISSQDTPA
;
A
#
# COMPACT_ATOMS: atom_id res chain seq x y z
N MET A 1 33.78 0.30 1.31
CA MET A 1 33.28 0.54 -0.06
C MET A 1 32.22 -0.46 -0.54
N GLU A 2 31.61 -1.26 0.38
CA GLU A 2 30.48 -2.17 0.04
C GLU A 2 29.11 -1.57 0.30
N TRP A 3 29.02 -0.36 0.80
CA TRP A 3 27.74 0.30 1.15
C TRP A 3 27.01 0.92 -0.06
N GLU A 4 27.73 1.35 -1.09
CA GLU A 4 27.13 2.08 -2.22
C GLU A 4 26.30 1.20 -3.16
N ASN A 5 26.62 -0.07 -3.31
CA ASN A 5 25.88 -0.99 -4.20
C ASN A 5 24.66 -1.65 -3.52
N SER A 6 24.57 -1.61 -2.19
CA SER A 6 23.49 -2.27 -1.43
C SER A 6 22.27 -1.35 -1.15
N CYS A 7 22.41 -0.04 -1.34
CA CYS A 7 21.34 0.93 -1.05
C CYS A 7 20.52 1.36 -2.28
N SER A 8 20.89 0.94 -3.48
CA SER A 8 20.12 1.26 -4.70
C SER A 8 18.91 0.34 -4.92
N ASP A 9 18.83 -0.78 -4.22
CA ASP A 9 17.68 -1.67 -4.26
C ASP A 9 16.68 -1.29 -3.15
N PRO A 10 15.46 -0.86 -3.50
CA PRO A 10 14.42 -0.52 -2.52
C PRO A 10 14.17 -1.62 -1.49
N SER A 11 14.25 -2.89 -1.88
CA SER A 11 14.03 -4.01 -0.96
C SER A 11 15.06 -4.06 0.19
N SER A 12 16.30 -3.63 -0.08
CA SER A 12 17.35 -3.54 0.95
C SER A 12 17.08 -2.45 1.97
N VAL A 13 16.51 -1.32 1.52
CA VAL A 13 16.12 -0.21 2.38
C VAL A 13 14.96 -0.62 3.28
N PHE A 14 13.97 -1.34 2.75
CA PHE A 14 12.84 -1.85 3.55
C PHE A 14 13.29 -2.80 4.64
N ARG A 15 14.17 -3.76 4.34
CA ARG A 15 14.73 -4.66 5.36
C ARG A 15 15.48 -3.91 6.46
N LYS A 16 16.31 -2.93 6.10
CA LYS A 16 17.06 -2.11 7.06
C LYS A 16 16.19 -1.16 7.89
N SER A 17 15.03 -0.76 7.36
CA SER A 17 14.09 0.11 8.08
C SER A 17 13.32 -0.58 9.20
N GLN A 18 13.51 -1.90 9.39
CA GLN A 18 12.67 -2.74 10.26
C GLN A 18 11.18 -2.70 9.89
N LEU A 19 10.85 -2.32 8.66
CA LEU A 19 9.49 -2.39 8.17
C LEU A 19 8.95 -3.83 8.23
N THR A 20 9.86 -4.80 8.17
CA THR A 20 9.59 -6.23 8.04
C THR A 20 10.22 -7.12 9.12
N SER A 21 10.74 -6.55 10.23
CA SER A 21 11.30 -7.38 11.31
C SER A 21 10.19 -8.01 12.14
N ASP A 22 9.97 -9.30 11.98
CA ASP A 22 9.13 -10.21 12.79
C ASP A 22 7.73 -9.70 13.22
N GLY A 23 7.22 -8.67 12.55
CA GLY A 23 5.92 -8.06 12.84
C GLY A 23 4.85 -8.41 11.81
N PRO A 24 3.61 -7.96 12.06
CA PRO A 24 2.47 -8.21 11.18
C PRO A 24 2.49 -7.38 9.88
N VAL A 25 3.41 -6.44 9.73
CA VAL A 25 3.60 -5.66 8.49
C VAL A 25 4.77 -6.23 7.71
N ASP A 26 4.55 -6.56 6.45
CA ASP A 26 5.55 -7.12 5.55
C ASP A 26 5.45 -6.47 4.17
N PHE A 27 6.43 -6.69 3.30
CA PHE A 27 6.40 -6.17 1.94
C PHE A 27 6.61 -7.28 0.91
N ARG A 28 6.11 -7.04 -0.30
CA ARG A 28 6.26 -7.98 -1.40
C ARG A 28 6.54 -7.26 -2.71
N TRP A 29 7.38 -7.88 -3.53
CA TRP A 29 7.50 -7.59 -4.95
C TRP A 29 6.18 -7.97 -5.66
N SER A 30 5.56 -7.02 -6.31
CA SER A 30 4.20 -7.15 -6.85
C SER A 30 4.09 -6.90 -8.36
N GLN A 31 5.19 -6.97 -9.10
CA GLN A 31 5.20 -6.73 -10.56
C GLN A 31 4.32 -7.69 -11.38
N ALA A 32 3.91 -8.82 -10.82
CA ALA A 32 2.94 -9.71 -11.44
C ALA A 32 1.48 -9.43 -11.03
N ALA A 33 1.25 -8.48 -10.11
CA ALA A 33 -0.06 -8.15 -9.61
C ALA A 33 -0.86 -7.38 -10.65
N GLN A 34 -1.95 -7.95 -11.12
CA GLN A 34 -2.88 -7.29 -12.03
C GLN A 34 -4.04 -6.67 -11.26
N ILE A 35 -4.57 -5.57 -11.76
CA ILE A 35 -5.81 -5.02 -11.23
C ILE A 35 -6.98 -5.91 -11.70
N ILE A 36 -7.78 -6.37 -10.75
CA ILE A 36 -9.02 -7.11 -10.98
C ILE A 36 -9.95 -6.26 -11.86
N THR A 37 -10.53 -6.87 -12.89
CA THR A 37 -11.30 -6.16 -13.92
C THR A 37 -12.43 -5.31 -13.34
N GLU A 38 -13.11 -5.81 -12.30
CA GLU A 38 -14.23 -5.15 -11.63
C GLU A 38 -13.82 -3.85 -10.91
N TYR A 39 -12.55 -3.73 -10.55
CA TYR A 39 -12.03 -2.54 -9.87
C TYR A 39 -11.28 -1.59 -10.80
N ARG A 40 -10.97 -2.04 -12.02
CA ARG A 40 -10.20 -1.23 -12.95
C ARG A 40 -11.00 0.02 -13.36
N PRO A 41 -10.40 1.22 -13.29
CA PRO A 41 -11.02 2.42 -13.85
C PRO A 41 -11.29 2.23 -15.36
N GLU A 42 -12.41 2.78 -15.84
CA GLU A 42 -12.73 2.77 -17.27
C GLU A 42 -11.59 3.40 -18.08
N GLU A 43 -11.27 2.81 -19.23
CA GLU A 43 -10.20 3.25 -20.14
C GLU A 43 -8.79 3.26 -19.55
N ALA A 44 -8.61 2.88 -18.27
CA ALA A 44 -7.28 2.82 -17.70
C ALA A 44 -6.52 1.57 -18.20
N PRO A 45 -5.25 1.73 -18.64
CA PRO A 45 -4.42 0.58 -18.96
C PRO A 45 -4.22 -0.28 -17.71
N SER A 46 -4.02 -1.59 -17.93
CA SER A 46 -3.60 -2.44 -16.82
C SER A 46 -2.27 -1.92 -16.27
N LYS A 47 -2.28 -1.54 -15.00
CA LYS A 47 -1.09 -1.04 -14.30
C LYS A 47 -0.74 -1.98 -13.17
N ILE A 48 0.54 -2.18 -13.02
CA ILE A 48 1.18 -2.97 -11.97
C ILE A 48 1.97 -2.06 -11.05
N MET A 49 2.12 -2.49 -9.82
CA MET A 49 2.90 -1.80 -8.80
C MET A 49 4.13 -2.63 -8.47
N ASP A 50 5.29 -1.99 -8.30
CA ASP A 50 6.52 -2.73 -8.07
C ASP A 50 6.55 -3.42 -6.71
N PHE A 51 6.11 -2.74 -5.66
CA PHE A 51 6.04 -3.31 -4.31
C PHE A 51 4.75 -2.91 -3.60
N CYS A 52 4.26 -3.83 -2.78
CA CYS A 52 3.17 -3.57 -1.83
C CYS A 52 3.65 -3.89 -0.41
N VAL A 53 3.34 -2.99 0.52
CA VAL A 53 3.43 -3.24 1.96
C VAL A 53 2.03 -3.61 2.43
N PHE A 54 1.93 -4.69 3.19
CA PHE A 54 0.67 -5.29 3.58
C PHE A 54 0.68 -5.72 5.05
N TYR A 55 -0.52 -5.86 5.59
CA TYR A 55 -0.73 -6.48 6.89
C TYR A 55 -0.89 -8.00 6.75
N ARG A 56 -0.23 -8.74 7.61
CA ARG A 56 -0.35 -10.19 7.73
C ARG A 56 -1.07 -10.52 9.03
N PRO A 57 -2.31 -11.00 8.98
CA PRO A 57 -3.04 -11.38 10.17
C PRO A 57 -2.38 -12.59 10.85
N ASP A 58 -2.52 -12.67 12.16
CA ASP A 58 -2.07 -13.83 12.92
C ASP A 58 -2.95 -15.04 12.58
N ARG A 59 -2.30 -16.20 12.45
CA ARG A 59 -3.00 -17.45 12.13
C ARG A 59 -4.04 -17.80 13.19
N GLY A 60 -5.25 -18.10 12.75
CA GLY A 60 -6.37 -18.46 13.60
C GLY A 60 -7.01 -17.28 14.33
N SER A 61 -6.60 -16.05 14.01
CA SER A 61 -7.21 -14.85 14.59
C SER A 61 -8.60 -14.57 14.00
N ASN A 62 -9.41 -13.84 14.76
CA ASN A 62 -10.71 -13.34 14.28
C ASN A 62 -10.55 -12.46 13.02
N VAL A 63 -9.42 -11.76 12.90
CA VAL A 63 -9.12 -10.92 11.73
C VAL A 63 -8.88 -11.79 10.49
N GLU A 64 -8.09 -12.87 10.61
CA GLU A 64 -7.88 -13.81 9.49
C GLU A 64 -9.22 -14.41 9.04
N GLN A 65 -10.04 -14.87 9.98
CA GLN A 65 -11.35 -15.42 9.67
C GLN A 65 -12.27 -14.41 8.97
N ALA A 66 -12.32 -13.19 9.43
CA ALA A 66 -13.14 -12.14 8.82
C ALA A 66 -12.65 -11.78 7.41
N ILE A 67 -11.33 -11.76 7.17
CA ILE A 67 -10.77 -11.58 5.83
C ILE A 67 -11.21 -12.73 4.92
N ASP A 68 -11.08 -13.98 5.37
CA ASP A 68 -11.47 -15.16 4.59
C ASP A 68 -12.95 -15.15 4.25
N ASP A 69 -13.81 -14.79 5.20
CA ASP A 69 -15.26 -14.70 5.01
C ASP A 69 -15.62 -13.62 3.98
N LEU A 70 -14.95 -12.45 4.05
CA LEU A 70 -15.15 -11.38 3.07
C LEU A 70 -14.62 -11.77 1.68
N CYS A 71 -13.47 -12.45 1.60
CA CYS A 71 -12.90 -12.92 0.34
C CYS A 71 -13.84 -13.86 -0.41
N ARG A 72 -14.61 -14.73 0.29
CA ARG A 72 -15.56 -15.65 -0.36
C ARG A 72 -16.63 -14.98 -1.22
N VAL A 73 -16.97 -13.73 -0.91
CA VAL A 73 -18.00 -12.95 -1.62
C VAL A 73 -17.43 -11.89 -2.56
N ARG A 74 -16.11 -11.75 -2.60
CA ARG A 74 -15.42 -10.76 -3.44
C ARG A 74 -14.92 -11.36 -4.76
N PRO A 75 -14.75 -10.53 -5.81
CA PRO A 75 -14.13 -10.96 -7.07
C PRO A 75 -12.79 -11.64 -6.81
N VAL A 76 -12.56 -12.74 -7.52
CA VAL A 76 -11.38 -13.62 -7.44
C VAL A 76 -10.95 -13.98 -6.01
N GLN A 77 -11.89 -13.89 -5.05
CA GLN A 77 -11.67 -14.16 -3.63
C GLN A 77 -10.52 -13.33 -3.02
N SER A 78 -10.45 -12.05 -3.40
CA SER A 78 -9.41 -11.16 -2.92
C SER A 78 -9.95 -10.05 -2.02
N ILE A 79 -9.27 -9.80 -0.89
CA ILE A 79 -9.52 -8.64 -0.04
C ILE A 79 -9.08 -7.34 -0.71
N ASN A 80 -8.16 -7.42 -1.66
CA ASN A 80 -7.59 -6.31 -2.38
C ASN A 80 -8.17 -6.14 -3.78
N HIS A 81 -7.68 -5.17 -4.51
CA HIS A 81 -7.98 -4.90 -5.92
C HIS A 81 -7.08 -5.67 -6.89
N THR A 82 -6.30 -6.62 -6.41
CA THR A 82 -5.38 -7.46 -7.18
C THR A 82 -5.55 -8.93 -6.83
N ASP A 83 -5.19 -9.81 -7.75
CA ASP A 83 -5.30 -11.27 -7.67
C ASP A 83 -3.96 -11.97 -7.36
N LEU A 84 -2.94 -11.24 -6.95
CA LEU A 84 -1.60 -11.79 -6.74
C LEU A 84 -1.50 -12.69 -5.50
N GLY A 85 -1.69 -13.99 -5.67
CA GLY A 85 -1.34 -15.03 -4.69
C GLY A 85 -1.77 -14.73 -3.25
N ASP A 86 -0.81 -14.69 -2.33
CA ASP A 86 -1.07 -14.43 -0.91
C ASP A 86 -1.50 -12.99 -0.58
N LEU A 87 -1.33 -12.03 -1.49
CA LEU A 87 -1.95 -10.70 -1.34
C LEU A 87 -3.48 -10.77 -1.40
N CYS A 88 -4.07 -11.85 -1.92
CA CYS A 88 -5.53 -12.00 -1.90
C CYS A 88 -6.11 -11.99 -0.47
N THR A 89 -5.34 -12.42 0.53
CA THR A 89 -5.79 -12.48 1.94
C THR A 89 -5.00 -11.54 2.87
N ARG A 90 -4.19 -10.65 2.32
CA ARG A 90 -3.32 -9.73 3.08
C ARG A 90 -3.58 -8.29 2.67
N PRO A 91 -4.30 -7.49 3.47
CA PRO A 91 -4.65 -6.11 3.13
C PRO A 91 -3.44 -5.25 2.79
N ILE A 92 -3.46 -4.63 1.62
CA ILE A 92 -2.40 -3.70 1.18
C ILE A 92 -2.60 -2.35 1.87
N ALA A 93 -1.55 -1.88 2.56
CA ALA A 93 -1.56 -0.63 3.31
C ALA A 93 -0.75 0.49 2.65
N LEU A 94 0.27 0.15 1.83
CA LEU A 94 1.13 1.11 1.15
C LEU A 94 1.60 0.52 -0.19
N SER A 95 1.60 1.34 -1.23
CA SER A 95 2.04 0.97 -2.57
C SER A 95 3.30 1.74 -2.96
N ILE A 96 4.20 1.09 -3.70
CA ILE A 96 5.49 1.68 -4.06
C ILE A 96 5.77 1.40 -5.53
N GLU A 97 6.01 2.49 -6.25
CA GLU A 97 6.40 2.48 -7.66
C GLU A 97 7.83 2.94 -7.82
N THR A 98 8.61 2.26 -8.65
CA THR A 98 10.01 2.60 -8.89
C THR A 98 10.25 2.94 -10.35
N LYS A 99 11.03 3.98 -10.59
CA LYS A 99 11.43 4.42 -11.93
C LYS A 99 12.93 4.64 -12.02
N ARG A 100 13.48 4.39 -13.19
CA ARG A 100 14.86 4.76 -13.49
C ARG A 100 15.01 6.28 -13.48
N PRO A 101 16.18 6.82 -13.12
CA PRO A 101 16.47 8.25 -13.27
C PRO A 101 16.18 8.70 -14.71
N ARG A 102 15.62 9.90 -14.88
CA ARG A 102 15.33 10.53 -16.18
C ARG A 102 14.24 9.87 -17.04
N VAL A 103 13.47 8.95 -16.51
CA VAL A 103 12.22 8.50 -17.16
C VAL A 103 11.10 9.44 -16.71
N GLU A 104 10.23 9.83 -17.64
CA GLU A 104 9.14 10.79 -17.38
C GLU A 104 8.32 10.39 -16.13
N GLY A 105 8.26 11.32 -15.16
CA GLY A 105 7.57 11.14 -13.88
C GLY A 105 6.07 10.87 -14.05
N ASP A 106 5.46 11.46 -15.06
CA ASP A 106 4.03 11.35 -15.38
C ASP A 106 3.54 9.90 -15.44
N ASN A 107 4.40 8.97 -15.85
CA ASN A 107 4.04 7.56 -15.93
C ASN A 107 3.96 6.89 -14.55
N ALA A 108 4.77 7.29 -13.57
CA ALA A 108 4.71 6.77 -12.20
C ALA A 108 3.46 7.28 -11.47
N GLU A 109 3.14 8.55 -11.66
CA GLU A 109 1.95 9.18 -11.09
C GLU A 109 0.68 8.54 -11.66
N LEU A 110 0.62 8.35 -12.99
CA LEU A 110 -0.49 7.67 -13.64
C LEU A 110 -0.64 6.22 -13.17
N GLN A 111 0.47 5.49 -12.97
CA GLN A 111 0.42 4.14 -12.42
C GLN A 111 -0.12 4.13 -11.00
N MET A 112 0.43 4.96 -10.12
CA MET A 112 -0.01 5.09 -8.73
C MET A 112 -1.48 5.53 -8.65
N GLY A 113 -1.89 6.53 -9.42
CA GLY A 113 -3.27 7.01 -9.45
C GLY A 113 -4.26 5.95 -9.91
N THR A 114 -3.92 5.19 -10.96
CA THR A 114 -4.74 4.07 -11.46
C THR A 114 -4.85 2.96 -10.42
N TRP A 115 -3.74 2.58 -9.80
CA TRP A 115 -3.68 1.54 -8.77
C TRP A 115 -4.48 1.92 -7.54
N HIS A 116 -4.30 3.13 -7.00
CA HIS A 116 -5.06 3.62 -5.85
C HIS A 116 -6.54 3.81 -6.17
N SER A 117 -6.89 4.22 -7.40
CA SER A 117 -8.30 4.29 -7.81
C SER A 117 -8.98 2.93 -7.76
N ALA A 118 -8.28 1.88 -8.20
CA ALA A 118 -8.77 0.51 -8.08
C ALA A 118 -8.87 0.06 -6.61
N GLN A 119 -7.89 0.42 -5.79
CA GLN A 119 -7.89 0.12 -4.35
C GLN A 119 -9.07 0.79 -3.65
N TRP A 120 -9.37 2.07 -3.94
CA TRP A 120 -10.55 2.76 -3.42
C TRP A 120 -11.86 2.09 -3.81
N ARG A 121 -11.97 1.59 -5.05
CA ARG A 121 -13.16 0.84 -5.52
C ARG A 121 -13.32 -0.47 -4.74
N SER A 122 -12.22 -1.22 -4.53
CA SER A 122 -12.21 -2.45 -3.74
C SER A 122 -12.61 -2.19 -2.29
N LEU A 123 -12.06 -1.18 -1.64
CA LEU A 123 -12.38 -0.83 -0.25
C LEU A 123 -13.86 -0.46 -0.06
N ARG A 124 -14.50 0.10 -1.09
CA ARG A 124 -15.91 0.50 -1.06
C ARG A 124 -16.89 -0.59 -1.49
N GLN A 125 -16.39 -1.70 -2.03
CA GLN A 125 -17.24 -2.77 -2.51
C GLN A 125 -18.09 -3.34 -1.37
N ASN A 126 -19.38 -3.62 -1.69
CA ASN A 126 -20.37 -4.21 -0.79
C ASN A 126 -20.74 -3.34 0.42
N ARG A 127 -20.39 -2.06 0.43
CA ARG A 127 -20.81 -1.13 1.49
C ARG A 127 -21.96 -0.24 1.04
N ARG A 128 -22.95 -0.11 1.92
CA ARG A 128 -24.10 0.82 1.75
C ARG A 128 -23.77 2.28 2.09
N GLY A 129 -22.48 2.60 2.36
CA GLY A 129 -22.05 3.95 2.79
C GLY A 129 -20.60 4.25 2.42
N CYS A 130 -20.18 5.51 2.65
CA CYS A 130 -18.79 5.92 2.52
C CYS A 130 -17.91 5.20 3.54
N LEU A 131 -16.64 4.97 3.20
CA LEU A 131 -15.60 4.70 4.20
C LEU A 131 -15.61 5.88 5.18
N ARG A 132 -15.65 5.60 6.47
CA ARG A 132 -15.84 6.64 7.49
C ARG A 132 -14.53 7.14 8.06
N SER A 133 -13.54 6.26 8.11
CA SER A 133 -12.30 6.49 8.83
C SER A 133 -11.07 6.54 7.94
N ILE A 134 -11.05 5.77 6.82
CA ILE A 134 -9.91 5.78 5.88
C ILE A 134 -9.98 7.07 5.05
N GLU A 135 -9.12 8.02 5.38
CA GLU A 135 -9.10 9.35 4.75
C GLU A 135 -8.23 9.38 3.49
N PHE A 136 -7.12 8.61 3.47
CA PHE A 136 -6.21 8.56 2.33
C PHE A 136 -5.52 7.20 2.19
N LEU A 137 -5.02 6.92 0.98
CA LEU A 137 -4.14 5.79 0.69
C LEU A 137 -2.72 6.31 0.44
N PRO A 138 -1.73 5.86 1.21
CA PRO A 138 -0.35 6.28 1.02
C PRO A 138 0.32 5.54 -0.13
N GLY A 139 1.20 6.25 -0.82
CA GLY A 139 2.10 5.69 -1.82
C GLY A 139 3.50 6.29 -1.71
N ILE A 140 4.47 5.60 -2.30
CA ILE A 140 5.81 6.10 -2.47
C ILE A 140 6.19 5.97 -3.94
N ILE A 141 6.68 7.05 -4.54
CA ILE A 141 7.31 7.04 -5.85
C ILE A 141 8.82 7.17 -5.64
N VAL A 142 9.56 6.18 -6.16
CA VAL A 142 11.02 6.17 -6.12
C VAL A 142 11.55 6.44 -7.52
N GLN A 143 12.27 7.55 -7.70
CA GLN A 143 12.91 7.89 -8.97
C GLN A 143 14.43 7.98 -8.78
N GLY A 144 15.14 6.95 -9.15
CA GLY A 144 16.56 6.80 -8.84
C GLY A 144 16.80 6.82 -7.33
N HIS A 145 17.48 7.86 -6.85
CA HIS A 145 17.76 8.02 -5.42
C HIS A 145 16.69 8.84 -4.66
N ASN A 146 15.75 9.43 -5.38
CA ASN A 146 14.74 10.29 -4.78
C ASN A 146 13.50 9.48 -4.36
N TRP A 147 13.10 9.59 -3.09
CA TRP A 147 11.93 8.95 -2.52
C TRP A 147 10.90 10.01 -2.15
N GLN A 148 9.75 9.95 -2.79
CA GLN A 148 8.68 10.92 -2.65
C GLN A 148 7.44 10.24 -2.09
N PHE A 149 6.88 10.81 -1.03
CA PHE A 149 5.57 10.40 -0.51
C PHE A 149 4.48 10.95 -1.41
N VAL A 150 3.45 10.16 -1.64
CA VAL A 150 2.21 10.56 -2.31
C VAL A 150 1.02 10.02 -1.54
N ALA A 151 -0.12 10.67 -1.68
CA ALA A 151 -1.36 10.21 -1.07
C ALA A 151 -2.50 10.29 -2.07
N SER A 152 -3.41 9.34 -2.05
CA SER A 152 -4.66 9.51 -2.78
C SER A 152 -5.83 9.64 -1.83
N VAL A 153 -6.70 10.59 -2.14
CA VAL A 153 -7.94 10.86 -1.43
C VAL A 153 -9.12 10.68 -2.36
N VAL A 154 -10.30 10.67 -1.80
CA VAL A 154 -11.52 10.65 -2.59
C VAL A 154 -12.31 11.92 -2.32
N ASP A 155 -12.67 12.61 -3.37
CA ASP A 155 -13.48 13.82 -3.28
C ASP A 155 -14.97 13.54 -3.02
N GLY A 156 -15.73 14.60 -2.77
CA GLY A 156 -17.16 14.51 -2.53
C GLY A 156 -17.99 13.92 -3.68
N SER A 157 -17.44 13.82 -4.90
CA SER A 157 -18.07 13.17 -6.05
C SER A 157 -17.72 11.68 -6.16
N GLY A 158 -16.83 11.19 -5.30
CA GLY A 158 -16.35 9.80 -5.31
C GLY A 158 -15.15 9.57 -6.24
N LYS A 159 -14.57 10.62 -6.82
CA LYS A 159 -13.40 10.55 -7.68
C LYS A 159 -12.13 10.48 -6.85
N SER A 160 -11.24 9.57 -7.21
CA SER A 160 -9.90 9.47 -6.61
C SER A 160 -8.98 10.56 -7.16
N LEU A 161 -8.31 11.28 -6.27
CA LEU A 161 -7.32 12.30 -6.58
C LEU A 161 -5.97 11.88 -6.00
N LEU A 162 -4.92 11.91 -6.81
CA LEU A 162 -3.55 11.70 -6.34
C LEU A 162 -2.94 13.05 -5.95
N LEU A 163 -2.52 13.16 -4.71
CA LEU A 163 -1.82 14.32 -4.16
C LEU A 163 -0.33 14.03 -4.15
N MET A 164 0.44 14.89 -4.79
CA MET A 164 1.89 14.82 -4.76
C MET A 164 2.39 15.45 -3.46
N GLY A 165 3.18 14.69 -2.72
CA GLY A 165 3.73 15.12 -1.45
C GLY A 165 5.22 15.46 -1.56
N GLU A 166 5.88 15.48 -0.42
CA GLU A 166 7.26 15.91 -0.27
C GLU A 166 8.25 14.74 -0.40
N ARG A 167 9.51 15.09 -0.69
CA ARG A 167 10.63 14.16 -0.59
C ARG A 167 10.81 13.69 0.84
N ILE A 168 10.72 12.39 1.08
CA ILE A 168 10.88 11.78 2.41
C ILE A 168 12.31 11.32 2.72
N GLY A 169 13.18 11.35 1.72
CA GLY A 169 14.58 10.98 1.84
C GLY A 169 15.17 10.56 0.52
N GLY A 170 16.35 9.96 0.58
CA GLY A 170 17.03 9.48 -0.62
C GLY A 170 18.19 8.55 -0.28
N THR A 171 18.73 7.88 -1.31
CA THR A 171 19.87 6.97 -1.18
C THR A 171 21.17 7.55 -1.73
N ASP A 172 21.19 8.86 -1.99
CA ASP A 172 22.30 9.65 -2.53
C ASP A 172 23.22 10.25 -1.46
N SER A 173 22.80 10.19 -0.19
CA SER A 173 23.60 10.72 0.94
C SER A 173 23.27 9.99 2.24
N PRO A 174 24.20 9.96 3.21
CA PRO A 174 23.92 9.39 4.54
C PRO A 174 22.70 10.05 5.22
N MET A 175 22.58 11.37 5.15
CA MET A 175 21.46 12.11 5.73
C MET A 175 20.14 11.74 5.04
N GLY A 176 20.15 11.60 3.71
CA GLY A 176 18.99 11.14 2.93
C GLY A 176 18.54 9.74 3.37
N ILE A 177 19.48 8.82 3.60
CA ILE A 177 19.20 7.47 4.09
C ILE A 177 18.59 7.51 5.49
N TYR A 178 19.14 8.30 6.44
CA TYR A 178 18.57 8.43 7.77
C TYR A 178 17.15 9.00 7.74
N SER A 179 16.90 10.04 6.93
CA SER A 179 15.58 10.62 6.74
C SER A 179 14.59 9.57 6.22
N LEU A 180 15.00 8.81 5.22
CA LEU A 180 14.19 7.74 4.63
C LEU A 180 13.85 6.65 5.66
N LEU A 181 14.82 6.17 6.44
CA LEU A 181 14.58 5.18 7.48
C LEU A 181 13.59 5.67 8.54
N LEU A 182 13.69 6.94 8.95
CA LEU A 182 12.76 7.54 9.90
C LEU A 182 11.34 7.64 9.30
N ALA A 183 11.23 8.07 8.05
CA ALA A 183 9.95 8.16 7.35
C ALA A 183 9.27 6.78 7.23
N LEU A 184 10.02 5.75 6.83
CA LEU A 184 9.48 4.40 6.72
C LEU A 184 9.05 3.83 8.09
N ARG A 185 9.79 4.09 9.15
CA ARG A 185 9.39 3.71 10.52
C ARG A 185 8.11 4.42 10.95
N ARG A 186 7.96 5.70 10.60
CA ARG A 186 6.74 6.46 10.87
C ARG A 186 5.54 5.90 10.10
N LEU A 187 5.73 5.57 8.82
CA LEU A 187 4.69 4.92 8.00
C LEU A 187 4.28 3.56 8.56
N ARG A 188 5.24 2.73 8.99
CA ARG A 188 4.93 1.46 9.65
C ARG A 188 4.08 1.66 10.90
N ARG A 189 4.45 2.62 11.75
CA ARG A 189 3.66 2.96 12.95
C ARG A 189 2.26 3.41 12.56
N TRP A 190 2.14 4.32 11.59
CA TRP A 190 0.84 4.77 11.08
C TRP A 190 -0.01 3.61 10.54
N ILE A 191 0.60 2.66 9.82
CA ILE A 191 -0.12 1.45 9.35
C ILE A 191 -0.70 0.68 10.51
N MET A 192 0.05 0.50 11.60
CA MET A 192 -0.40 -0.30 12.75
C MET A 192 -1.37 0.45 13.65
N ASP A 193 -1.09 1.71 13.93
CA ASP A 193 -1.78 2.47 14.98
C ASP A 193 -3.04 3.19 14.44
N GLU A 194 -3.09 3.44 13.12
CA GLU A 194 -4.16 4.22 12.48
C GLU A 194 -4.83 3.45 11.33
N TYR A 195 -4.09 3.10 10.27
CA TYR A 195 -4.70 2.47 9.08
C TYR A 195 -5.36 1.14 9.38
N LEU A 196 -4.68 0.25 10.11
CA LEU A 196 -5.21 -1.08 10.42
C LEU A 196 -6.51 -1.01 11.24
N PRO A 197 -6.60 -0.24 12.36
CA PRO A 197 -7.87 -0.06 13.07
C PRO A 197 -8.99 0.47 12.18
N MET A 198 -8.69 1.47 11.31
CA MET A 198 -9.66 1.99 10.35
C MET A 198 -10.11 0.91 9.34
N PHE A 199 -9.18 0.12 8.82
CA PHE A 199 -9.49 -0.98 7.91
C PHE A 199 -10.34 -2.06 8.58
N LEU A 200 -10.02 -2.46 9.82
CA LEU A 200 -10.79 -3.44 10.59
C LEU A 200 -12.23 -2.95 10.80
N SER A 201 -12.39 -1.72 11.19
CA SER A 201 -13.72 -1.11 11.40
C SER A 201 -14.46 -0.90 10.08
N ASP A 202 -13.81 -0.26 9.10
CA ASP A 202 -14.46 0.17 7.88
C ASP A 202 -14.68 -0.97 6.88
N VAL A 203 -13.82 -1.97 6.83
CA VAL A 203 -13.87 -3.02 5.81
C VAL A 203 -14.35 -4.36 6.35
N LEU A 204 -13.97 -4.72 7.58
CA LEU A 204 -14.31 -6.01 8.19
C LEU A 204 -15.43 -5.93 9.22
N ASP A 205 -15.92 -4.74 9.56
CA ASP A 205 -16.92 -4.50 10.63
C ASP A 205 -16.49 -5.06 12.02
N ILE A 206 -15.16 -5.10 12.27
CA ILE A 206 -14.60 -5.53 13.56
C ILE A 206 -14.36 -4.28 14.42
N SER A 207 -14.91 -4.28 15.64
CA SER A 207 -14.65 -3.19 16.61
C SER A 207 -13.28 -3.36 17.26
N SER A 208 -12.65 -2.24 17.64
CA SER A 208 -11.32 -2.24 18.31
C SER A 208 -11.33 -2.98 19.67
N GLN A 209 -12.50 -3.37 20.19
CA GLN A 209 -12.62 -4.14 21.42
C GLN A 209 -12.44 -5.66 21.22
N ASP A 210 -12.49 -6.13 19.99
CA ASP A 210 -12.40 -7.55 19.63
C ASP A 210 -11.00 -8.00 19.24
N THR A 211 -9.98 -7.11 19.31
CA THR A 211 -8.60 -7.44 18.98
C THR A 211 -7.88 -7.87 20.27
N PRO A 212 -7.48 -9.14 20.43
CA PRO A 212 -6.65 -9.55 21.57
C PRO A 212 -5.29 -8.84 21.52
N ALA A 213 -4.80 -8.41 22.70
CA ALA A 213 -3.54 -7.73 22.93
C ALA A 213 -2.32 -8.63 22.62
#